data_28c1fecab787c65c8387fc524fd552a7
#
_entry.id   28c1fecab787c65c8387fc524fd552a7
#
_cell.length_a   1.000
_cell.length_b   1.000
_cell.length_c   1.000
_cell.angle_alpha   90.00
_cell.angle_beta   90.00
_cell.angle_gamma   90.00
#
_symmetry.space_group_name_H-M   'P 1'
#
loop_
_entity.id
_entity.type
_entity.pdbx_description
1 polymer ?
#
loop_
_entity_poly.entity_id
_entity_poly.type
_entity_poly.pdbx_seq_one_letter_code
_entity_poly.pdbx_strand_id
1 'polypeptide(L)'
;YEGFKVLAYCWRCETPLSNHELRMDDEVYKNRQDQTLTVTFPISAGQKLEGARLLAWTTTPWTLPTNFALAVGPAIEYAVVAAGPEGAADGGPAGTKYIIAKSLLGGYAKDLGYESAEEALAAVVETHPGADLAGIRYERLFDYYSDTEKFEVASAWQVVVADYVADSDGTGIVHQAPAY
;
A
#
# COMPACT_ATOMS: atom_id res chain seq x y z
N TYR A 1 -20.05 31.17 10.23
CA TYR A 1 -19.30 30.33 9.30
C TYR A 1 -19.70 28.89 9.50
N GLU A 2 -20.06 28.22 8.41
CA GLU A 2 -20.33 26.78 8.37
C GLU A 2 -19.22 26.12 7.56
N GLY A 3 -18.69 24.96 8.03
CA GLY A 3 -17.67 24.22 7.33
C GLY A 3 -17.32 22.91 8.05
N PHE A 4 -16.69 22.00 7.32
CA PHE A 4 -16.19 20.75 7.88
C PHE A 4 -14.79 20.96 8.44
N LYS A 5 -14.52 20.36 9.60
CA LYS A 5 -13.21 20.35 10.24
C LYS A 5 -12.94 18.97 10.79
N VAL A 6 -11.75 18.43 10.49
CA VAL A 6 -11.27 17.20 11.11
C VAL A 6 -10.76 17.53 12.50
N LEU A 7 -11.31 16.87 13.51
CA LEU A 7 -10.91 16.98 14.91
C LEU A 7 -10.64 15.59 15.47
N ALA A 8 -9.66 15.49 16.39
CA ALA A 8 -9.52 14.30 17.20
C ALA A 8 -10.77 14.12 18.08
N TYR A 9 -11.23 12.89 18.24
CA TYR A 9 -12.44 12.56 18.96
C TYR A 9 -12.16 11.46 19.98
N CYS A 10 -12.59 11.68 21.22
CA CYS A 10 -12.50 10.67 22.27
C CYS A 10 -13.71 9.72 22.17
N TRP A 11 -13.47 8.51 21.70
CA TRP A 11 -14.52 7.48 21.59
C TRP A 11 -15.09 7.05 22.95
N ARG A 12 -14.32 7.24 24.05
CA ARG A 12 -14.73 6.89 25.42
C ARG A 12 -15.63 7.96 26.04
N CYS A 13 -15.28 9.23 25.82
CA CYS A 13 -16.06 10.38 26.36
C CYS A 13 -17.12 10.85 25.39
N GLU A 14 -17.06 10.41 24.13
CA GLU A 14 -17.94 10.82 23.04
C GLU A 14 -17.93 12.34 22.79
N THR A 15 -16.73 12.94 22.93
CA THR A 15 -16.52 14.37 22.76
C THR A 15 -15.34 14.67 21.84
N PRO A 16 -15.39 15.78 21.05
CA PRO A 16 -14.21 16.29 20.36
C PRO A 16 -13.12 16.72 21.35
N LEU A 17 -11.86 16.48 20.98
CA LEU A 17 -10.71 16.88 21.79
C LEU A 17 -10.17 18.22 21.28
N SER A 18 -9.85 19.11 22.23
CA SER A 18 -9.20 20.39 21.95
C SER A 18 -7.69 20.19 21.70
N ASN A 19 -7.06 21.17 21.03
CA ASN A 19 -5.61 21.17 20.86
C ASN A 19 -4.86 21.17 22.20
N HIS A 20 -5.48 21.68 23.27
CA HIS A 20 -4.87 21.70 24.60
C HIS A 20 -4.78 20.30 25.19
N GLU A 21 -5.79 19.47 24.96
CA GLU A 21 -5.83 18.08 25.43
C GLU A 21 -4.92 17.14 24.62
N LEU A 22 -4.36 17.60 23.52
CA LEU A 22 -3.49 16.84 22.62
C LEU A 22 -2.02 17.32 22.65
N ARG A 23 -1.63 18.07 23.69
CA ARG A 23 -0.24 18.52 23.83
C ARG A 23 0.69 17.38 24.21
N MET A 24 1.87 17.34 23.59
CA MET A 24 2.85 16.25 23.81
C MET A 24 3.51 16.29 25.20
N ASP A 25 3.50 17.45 25.88
CA ASP A 25 4.10 17.68 27.18
C ASP A 25 3.29 17.10 28.35
N ASP A 26 2.03 16.74 28.13
CA ASP A 26 1.12 16.21 29.17
C ASP A 26 1.05 14.66 29.20
N GLU A 27 2.06 13.95 28.71
CA GLU A 27 2.11 12.48 28.59
C GLU A 27 0.89 11.85 27.85
N VAL A 28 0.25 12.63 27.00
CA VAL A 28 -0.93 12.21 26.23
C VAL A 28 -0.56 11.14 25.19
N TYR A 29 0.66 11.23 24.64
CA TYR A 29 1.19 10.30 23.67
C TYR A 29 2.09 9.26 24.35
N LYS A 30 1.85 8.00 24.05
CA LYS A 30 2.66 6.89 24.56
C LYS A 30 3.14 6.04 23.39
N ASN A 31 4.38 5.58 23.50
CA ASN A 31 4.89 4.61 22.54
C ASN A 31 4.10 3.30 22.68
N ARG A 32 3.62 2.80 21.57
CA ARG A 32 2.94 1.52 21.46
C ARG A 32 3.55 0.74 20.29
N GLN A 33 3.76 -0.55 20.49
CA GLN A 33 4.14 -1.43 19.39
C GLN A 33 2.87 -1.95 18.72
N ASP A 34 2.68 -1.59 17.45
CA ASP A 34 1.58 -2.06 16.63
C ASP A 34 2.12 -2.97 15.51
N GLN A 35 1.28 -3.90 15.07
CA GLN A 35 1.60 -4.77 13.94
C GLN A 35 1.44 -3.99 12.63
N THR A 36 2.41 -4.13 11.75
CA THR A 36 2.33 -3.66 10.37
C THR A 36 2.11 -4.84 9.44
N LEU A 37 1.58 -4.59 8.26
CA LEU A 37 1.28 -5.63 7.30
C LEU A 37 1.72 -5.21 5.90
N THR A 38 2.42 -6.11 5.21
CA THR A 38 2.66 -6.01 3.77
C THR A 38 1.64 -6.90 3.06
N VAL A 39 0.92 -6.33 2.11
CA VAL A 39 -0.17 -7.01 1.39
C VAL A 39 0.12 -7.00 -0.10
N THR A 40 -0.20 -8.10 -0.76
CA THR A 40 -0.05 -8.23 -2.20
C THR A 40 -1.39 -8.05 -2.91
N PHE A 41 -1.37 -7.32 -4.01
CA PHE A 41 -2.53 -7.07 -4.85
C PHE A 41 -2.24 -7.58 -6.26
N PRO A 42 -2.82 -8.73 -6.66
CA PRO A 42 -2.63 -9.26 -8.00
C PRO A 42 -3.16 -8.28 -9.07
N ILE A 43 -2.41 -8.09 -10.14
CA ILE A 43 -2.86 -7.28 -11.27
C ILE A 43 -3.92 -8.07 -12.04
N SER A 44 -5.04 -7.41 -12.34
CA SER A 44 -6.18 -8.02 -13.05
C SER A 44 -5.80 -8.47 -14.45
N ALA A 45 -6.49 -9.50 -14.94
CA ALA A 45 -6.29 -10.02 -16.30
C ALA A 45 -6.50 -8.95 -17.38
N GLY A 46 -5.72 -9.03 -18.46
CA GLY A 46 -5.77 -8.10 -19.60
C GLY A 46 -5.10 -6.74 -19.34
N GLN A 47 -4.47 -6.55 -18.16
CA GLN A 47 -3.75 -5.33 -17.83
C GLN A 47 -2.26 -5.42 -18.22
N LYS A 48 -1.60 -4.25 -18.35
CA LYS A 48 -0.13 -4.18 -18.37
C LYS A 48 0.40 -4.83 -17.10
N LEU A 49 1.46 -5.63 -17.19
CA LEU A 49 2.07 -6.38 -16.08
C LEU A 49 1.13 -7.45 -15.47
N GLU A 50 0.18 -7.97 -16.23
CA GLU A 50 -0.64 -9.11 -15.82
C GLU A 50 0.21 -10.24 -15.23
N GLY A 51 -0.26 -10.86 -14.15
CA GLY A 51 0.43 -11.91 -13.43
C GLY A 51 1.45 -11.40 -12.40
N ALA A 52 1.73 -10.09 -12.34
CA ALA A 52 2.48 -9.49 -11.25
C ALA A 52 1.57 -9.07 -10.09
N ARG A 53 2.16 -8.86 -8.90
CA ARG A 53 1.49 -8.42 -7.69
C ARG A 53 2.09 -7.10 -7.19
N LEU A 54 1.28 -6.12 -6.90
CA LEU A 54 1.69 -4.88 -6.26
C LEU A 54 1.86 -5.11 -4.75
N LEU A 55 2.99 -4.68 -4.17
CA LEU A 55 3.26 -4.78 -2.73
C LEU A 55 2.90 -3.45 -2.05
N ALA A 56 1.93 -3.45 -1.14
CA ALA A 56 1.62 -2.29 -0.32
C ALA A 56 1.83 -2.59 1.16
N TRP A 57 2.48 -1.68 1.86
CA TRP A 57 2.69 -1.75 3.29
C TRP A 57 1.73 -0.82 4.04
N THR A 58 1.20 -1.28 5.17
CA THR A 58 0.30 -0.49 6.00
C THR A 58 0.57 -0.66 7.49
N THR A 59 0.46 0.42 8.24
CA THR A 59 0.43 0.44 9.71
C THR A 59 -0.99 0.37 10.27
N THR A 60 -2.00 0.43 9.40
CA THR A 60 -3.43 0.45 9.75
C THR A 60 -4.20 -0.67 9.05
N PRO A 61 -3.90 -1.95 9.32
CA PRO A 61 -4.47 -3.07 8.57
C PRO A 61 -6.01 -3.18 8.67
N TRP A 62 -6.63 -2.59 9.66
CA TRP A 62 -8.09 -2.52 9.81
C TRP A 62 -8.79 -1.67 8.74
N THR A 63 -8.05 -0.87 7.96
CA THR A 63 -8.60 -0.11 6.83
C THR A 63 -8.60 -0.88 5.50
N LEU A 64 -7.93 -2.05 5.43
CA LEU A 64 -7.86 -2.87 4.21
C LEU A 64 -9.23 -3.30 3.65
N PRO A 65 -10.28 -3.58 4.47
CA PRO A 65 -11.61 -3.90 3.94
C PRO A 65 -12.21 -2.81 3.05
N THR A 66 -11.73 -1.57 3.20
CA THR A 66 -12.15 -0.41 2.40
C THR A 66 -11.05 0.08 1.46
N ASN A 67 -10.14 -0.80 1.04
CA ASN A 67 -9.18 -0.46 -0.01
C ASN A 67 -9.92 -0.12 -1.30
N PHE A 68 -9.69 1.09 -1.85
CA PHE A 68 -10.27 1.57 -3.09
C PHE A 68 -9.25 1.93 -4.15
N ALA A 69 -8.01 2.21 -3.76
CA ALA A 69 -6.92 2.50 -4.69
C ALA A 69 -5.55 2.16 -4.08
N LEU A 70 -4.54 2.05 -4.93
CA LEU A 70 -3.13 2.03 -4.57
C LEU A 70 -2.46 3.27 -5.16
N ALA A 71 -1.83 4.08 -4.34
CA ALA A 71 -1.13 5.29 -4.78
C ALA A 71 0.35 5.01 -4.99
N VAL A 72 0.91 5.56 -6.09
CA VAL A 72 2.33 5.50 -6.46
C VAL A 72 2.87 6.90 -6.70
N GLY A 73 4.15 7.12 -6.41
CA GLY A 73 4.81 8.39 -6.70
C GLY A 73 5.20 8.49 -8.18
N PRO A 74 4.87 9.58 -8.90
CA PRO A 74 5.06 9.67 -10.35
C PRO A 74 6.52 9.51 -10.80
N ALA A 75 7.47 10.03 -10.02
CA ALA A 75 8.89 10.02 -10.32
C ALA A 75 9.66 8.87 -9.63
N ILE A 76 8.99 8.06 -8.81
CA ILE A 76 9.60 6.90 -8.16
C ILE A 76 9.78 5.79 -9.19
N GLU A 77 10.95 5.16 -9.20
CA GLU A 77 11.24 3.98 -10.03
C GLU A 77 10.75 2.72 -9.32
N TYR A 78 9.84 1.97 -9.95
CA TYR A 78 9.31 0.71 -9.46
C TYR A 78 9.96 -0.45 -10.20
N ALA A 79 10.49 -1.40 -9.43
CA ALA A 79 11.06 -2.63 -9.96
C ALA A 79 10.00 -3.72 -10.04
N VAL A 80 9.96 -4.44 -11.14
CA VAL A 80 9.31 -5.73 -11.28
C VAL A 80 10.37 -6.80 -10.99
N VAL A 81 10.21 -7.53 -9.91
CA VAL A 81 11.17 -8.53 -9.43
C VAL A 81 10.50 -9.90 -9.37
N ALA A 82 11.17 -10.95 -9.82
CA ALA A 82 10.68 -12.32 -9.67
C ALA A 82 10.95 -12.81 -8.25
N ALA A 83 10.07 -13.62 -7.69
CA ALA A 83 10.33 -14.32 -6.43
C ALA A 83 11.51 -15.30 -6.58
N GLY A 84 12.32 -15.38 -5.54
CA GLY A 84 13.48 -16.26 -5.46
C GLY A 84 13.13 -17.74 -5.40
N PRO A 85 14.16 -18.61 -5.31
CA PRO A 85 13.98 -20.07 -5.34
C PRO A 85 13.07 -20.63 -4.25
N GLU A 86 13.03 -19.98 -3.10
CA GLU A 86 12.19 -20.41 -1.96
C GLU A 86 10.72 -19.93 -2.06
N GLY A 87 10.42 -19.10 -3.09
CA GLY A 87 9.14 -18.44 -3.20
C GLY A 87 9.05 -17.21 -2.27
N ALA A 88 7.92 -16.51 -2.32
CA ALA A 88 7.70 -15.33 -1.51
C ALA A 88 6.89 -15.66 -0.23
N ALA A 89 7.01 -14.81 0.79
CA ALA A 89 6.37 -14.96 2.10
C ALA A 89 4.83 -15.02 2.04
N ASP A 90 4.22 -14.44 0.99
CA ASP A 90 2.77 -14.50 0.73
C ASP A 90 2.31 -15.85 0.11
N GLY A 91 3.20 -16.82 -0.03
CA GLY A 91 2.97 -18.10 -0.66
C GLY A 91 3.06 -18.09 -2.20
N GLY A 92 3.51 -16.99 -2.80
CA GLY A 92 3.81 -16.92 -4.22
C GLY A 92 4.98 -17.86 -4.58
N PRO A 93 4.81 -18.79 -5.54
CA PRO A 93 5.89 -19.69 -5.94
C PRO A 93 7.06 -18.92 -6.57
N ALA A 94 8.22 -19.58 -6.67
CA ALA A 94 9.39 -19.06 -7.37
C ALA A 94 9.01 -18.54 -8.77
N GLY A 95 9.53 -17.36 -9.12
CA GLY A 95 9.22 -16.70 -10.40
C GLY A 95 7.96 -15.85 -10.42
N THR A 96 7.14 -15.87 -9.37
CA THR A 96 6.03 -14.88 -9.23
C THR A 96 6.59 -13.47 -9.24
N LYS A 97 6.01 -12.57 -10.03
CA LYS A 97 6.50 -11.19 -10.16
C LYS A 97 5.87 -10.28 -9.10
N TYR A 98 6.68 -9.42 -8.51
CA TYR A 98 6.26 -8.42 -7.53
C TYR A 98 6.70 -7.03 -7.96
N ILE A 99 5.92 -6.02 -7.62
CA ILE A 99 6.19 -4.61 -7.93
C ILE A 99 6.36 -3.86 -6.62
N ILE A 100 7.50 -3.19 -6.48
CA ILE A 100 7.93 -2.43 -5.30
C ILE A 100 8.81 -1.27 -5.75
N ALA A 101 8.88 -0.17 -4.98
CA ALA A 101 9.88 0.86 -5.23
C ALA A 101 11.29 0.25 -5.19
N LYS A 102 12.06 0.50 -6.25
CA LYS A 102 13.40 -0.11 -6.44
C LYS A 102 14.37 0.20 -5.30
N SER A 103 14.29 1.43 -4.75
CA SER A 103 15.08 1.88 -3.60
C SER A 103 14.82 1.06 -2.33
N LEU A 104 13.61 0.50 -2.18
CA LEU A 104 13.18 -0.26 -1.00
C LEU A 104 13.30 -1.79 -1.17
N LEU A 105 13.58 -2.27 -2.38
CA LEU A 105 13.62 -3.70 -2.70
C LEU A 105 14.55 -4.49 -1.79
N GLY A 106 15.72 -3.93 -1.45
CA GLY A 106 16.71 -4.61 -0.59
C GLY A 106 16.16 -4.99 0.78
N GLY A 107 15.25 -4.20 1.35
CA GLY A 107 14.60 -4.48 2.63
C GLY A 107 13.62 -5.65 2.59
N TYR A 108 13.12 -5.98 1.40
CA TYR A 108 12.16 -7.07 1.15
C TYR A 108 12.79 -8.33 0.53
N ALA A 109 14.12 -8.39 0.44
CA ALA A 109 14.83 -9.52 -0.19
C ALA A 109 14.38 -10.87 0.41
N LYS A 110 14.35 -10.98 1.74
CA LYS A 110 13.94 -12.21 2.43
C LYS A 110 12.48 -12.56 2.19
N ASP A 111 11.60 -11.57 2.22
CA ASP A 111 10.15 -11.76 1.97
C ASP A 111 9.90 -12.22 0.51
N LEU A 112 10.83 -11.93 -0.40
CA LEU A 112 10.79 -12.33 -1.79
C LEU A 112 11.57 -13.63 -2.08
N GLY A 113 12.10 -14.29 -1.05
CA GLY A 113 12.80 -15.58 -1.18
C GLY A 113 14.26 -15.47 -1.60
N TYR A 114 14.96 -14.38 -1.25
CA TYR A 114 16.37 -14.14 -1.49
C TYR A 114 17.17 -14.05 -0.19
N GLU A 115 18.42 -14.46 -0.21
CA GLU A 115 19.28 -14.38 0.97
C GLU A 115 19.86 -12.97 1.18
N SER A 116 20.06 -12.22 0.10
CA SER A 116 20.66 -10.87 0.13
C SER A 116 19.91 -9.84 -0.73
N ALA A 117 20.16 -8.56 -0.42
CA ALA A 117 19.64 -7.44 -1.20
C ALA A 117 20.20 -7.43 -2.64
N GLU A 118 21.48 -7.82 -2.80
CA GLU A 118 22.14 -7.89 -4.10
C GLU A 118 21.48 -8.92 -5.01
N GLU A 119 21.09 -10.07 -4.46
CA GLU A 119 20.39 -11.11 -5.22
C GLU A 119 19.00 -10.64 -5.67
N ALA A 120 18.24 -9.99 -4.77
CA ALA A 120 16.93 -9.44 -5.11
C ALA A 120 17.06 -8.36 -6.20
N LEU A 121 18.06 -7.48 -6.11
CA LEU A 121 18.30 -6.45 -7.12
C LEU A 121 18.73 -7.05 -8.48
N ALA A 122 19.51 -8.13 -8.46
CA ALA A 122 19.91 -8.84 -9.68
C ALA A 122 18.74 -9.57 -10.37
N ALA A 123 17.68 -9.88 -9.61
CA ALA A 123 16.46 -10.54 -10.12
C ALA A 123 15.40 -9.56 -10.66
N VAL A 124 15.70 -8.26 -10.71
CA VAL A 124 14.83 -7.27 -11.34
C VAL A 124 14.72 -7.55 -12.83
N VAL A 125 13.50 -7.78 -13.31
CA VAL A 125 13.21 -8.10 -14.71
C VAL A 125 13.05 -6.83 -15.54
N GLU A 126 12.37 -5.83 -14.99
CA GLU A 126 12.11 -4.55 -15.64
C GLU A 126 11.85 -3.46 -14.60
N THR A 127 11.90 -2.21 -15.00
CA THR A 127 11.59 -1.05 -14.16
C THR A 127 10.66 -0.09 -14.87
N HIS A 128 9.79 0.58 -14.11
CA HIS A 128 8.84 1.55 -14.61
C HIS A 128 8.80 2.78 -13.69
N PRO A 129 8.72 4.00 -14.23
CA PRO A 129 8.35 5.15 -13.41
C PRO A 129 6.91 4.99 -12.93
N GLY A 130 6.58 5.49 -11.74
CA GLY A 130 5.23 5.34 -11.20
C GLY A 130 4.14 5.93 -12.08
N ALA A 131 4.45 6.97 -12.87
CA ALA A 131 3.52 7.53 -13.84
C ALA A 131 3.02 6.48 -14.86
N ASP A 132 3.84 5.49 -15.21
CA ASP A 132 3.49 4.42 -16.16
C ASP A 132 2.60 3.33 -15.56
N LEU A 133 2.46 3.30 -14.24
CA LEU A 133 1.60 2.37 -13.51
C LEU A 133 0.18 2.89 -13.35
N ALA A 134 -0.07 4.16 -13.68
CA ALA A 134 -1.38 4.80 -13.55
C ALA A 134 -2.47 4.03 -14.30
N GLY A 135 -3.61 3.83 -13.64
CA GLY A 135 -4.77 3.17 -14.23
C GLY A 135 -4.70 1.64 -14.30
N ILE A 136 -3.57 1.01 -13.94
CA ILE A 136 -3.49 -0.45 -13.83
C ILE A 136 -4.50 -0.91 -12.78
N ARG A 137 -5.37 -1.86 -13.17
CA ARG A 137 -6.36 -2.45 -12.29
C ARG A 137 -5.80 -3.68 -11.58
N TYR A 138 -6.19 -3.86 -10.33
CA TYR A 138 -5.79 -4.98 -9.49
C TYR A 138 -7.01 -5.66 -8.87
N GLU A 139 -6.83 -6.89 -8.41
CA GLU A 139 -7.87 -7.66 -7.73
C GLU A 139 -8.04 -7.12 -6.30
N ARG A 140 -9.30 -6.83 -5.94
CA ARG A 140 -9.65 -6.36 -4.59
C ARG A 140 -9.49 -7.46 -3.56
N LEU A 141 -9.15 -7.09 -2.33
CA LEU A 141 -8.98 -8.03 -1.22
C LEU A 141 -10.32 -8.55 -0.68
N PHE A 142 -11.36 -7.73 -0.74
CA PHE A 142 -12.68 -8.01 -0.17
C PHE A 142 -13.79 -7.53 -1.10
N ASP A 143 -14.95 -8.18 -1.05
CA ASP A 143 -16.11 -7.90 -1.91
C ASP A 143 -17.18 -7.00 -1.26
N TYR A 144 -16.91 -6.43 -0.09
CA TYR A 144 -17.91 -5.65 0.67
C TYR A 144 -18.52 -4.49 -0.10
N TYR A 145 -17.78 -3.86 -1.00
CA TYR A 145 -18.19 -2.69 -1.78
C TYR A 145 -18.22 -2.96 -3.28
N SER A 146 -18.34 -4.21 -3.70
CA SER A 146 -18.30 -4.62 -5.11
C SER A 146 -19.62 -4.38 -5.86
N ASP A 147 -20.71 -4.10 -5.15
CA ASP A 147 -22.03 -3.84 -5.73
C ASP A 147 -22.05 -2.47 -6.42
N THR A 148 -21.97 -2.47 -7.75
CA THR A 148 -21.94 -1.27 -8.59
C THR A 148 -23.30 -0.58 -8.71
N GLU A 149 -24.40 -1.23 -8.34
CA GLU A 149 -25.72 -0.61 -8.30
C GLU A 149 -25.89 0.21 -7.02
N LYS A 150 -25.23 -0.20 -5.97
CA LYS A 150 -25.30 0.44 -4.66
C LYS A 150 -24.19 1.47 -4.44
N PHE A 151 -23.01 1.26 -5.02
CA PHE A 151 -21.82 2.09 -4.81
C PHE A 151 -21.25 2.58 -6.15
N GLU A 152 -20.83 3.84 -6.21
CA GLU A 152 -20.16 4.44 -7.36
C GLU A 152 -18.68 4.03 -7.41
N VAL A 153 -18.40 2.76 -7.70
CA VAL A 153 -17.05 2.16 -7.63
C VAL A 153 -16.39 1.94 -9.00
N ALA A 154 -16.87 2.57 -10.05
CA ALA A 154 -16.33 2.40 -11.40
C ALA A 154 -14.83 2.74 -11.51
N SER A 155 -14.35 3.69 -10.71
CA SER A 155 -12.94 4.11 -10.63
C SER A 155 -12.17 3.47 -9.49
N ALA A 156 -12.76 2.53 -8.76
CA ALA A 156 -12.07 1.84 -7.67
C ALA A 156 -11.11 0.75 -8.18
N TRP A 157 -10.25 0.28 -7.29
CA TRP A 157 -9.29 -0.83 -7.49
C TRP A 157 -8.37 -0.63 -8.68
N GLN A 158 -7.80 0.56 -8.75
CA GLN A 158 -6.77 0.91 -9.72
C GLN A 158 -5.61 1.67 -9.07
N VAL A 159 -4.46 1.66 -9.73
CA VAL A 159 -3.31 2.46 -9.35
C VAL A 159 -3.56 3.93 -9.69
N VAL A 160 -3.34 4.81 -8.74
CA VAL A 160 -3.40 6.27 -8.91
C VAL A 160 -2.04 6.89 -8.65
N VAL A 161 -1.78 8.04 -9.27
CA VAL A 161 -0.54 8.77 -9.07
C VAL A 161 -0.75 9.86 -8.03
N ALA A 162 0.17 9.97 -7.07
CA ALA A 162 0.08 10.99 -6.01
C ALA A 162 1.47 11.47 -5.57
N ASP A 163 1.65 12.78 -5.54
CA ASP A 163 2.95 13.41 -5.24
C ASP A 163 3.40 13.25 -3.77
N TYR A 164 2.48 12.90 -2.87
CA TYR A 164 2.83 12.66 -1.46
C TYR A 164 3.45 11.29 -1.21
N VAL A 165 3.42 10.37 -2.17
CA VAL A 165 4.03 9.05 -2.03
C VAL A 165 5.55 9.21 -2.02
N ALA A 166 6.19 8.68 -0.98
CA ALA A 166 7.64 8.66 -0.82
C ALA A 166 8.17 7.21 -0.90
N ASP A 167 9.44 7.10 -1.19
CA ASP A 167 10.20 5.83 -1.22
C ASP A 167 11.26 5.76 -0.11
N SER A 168 10.99 6.48 0.99
CA SER A 168 11.84 6.46 2.19
C SER A 168 11.46 5.35 3.18
N ASP A 169 10.25 4.80 3.07
CA ASP A 169 9.73 3.78 3.99
C ASP A 169 8.67 2.89 3.30
N GLY A 170 8.41 1.73 3.88
CA GLY A 170 7.42 0.77 3.37
C GLY A 170 7.82 0.16 2.03
N THR A 171 6.91 0.17 1.06
CA THR A 171 7.10 -0.40 -0.28
C THR A 171 7.10 0.64 -1.40
N GLY A 172 6.87 1.92 -1.07
CA GLY A 172 6.64 2.98 -2.06
C GLY A 172 5.28 2.89 -2.77
N ILE A 173 4.41 1.98 -2.34
CA ILE A 173 3.02 1.85 -2.82
C ILE A 173 2.11 1.99 -1.60
N VAL A 174 1.21 2.97 -1.63
CA VAL A 174 0.37 3.34 -0.49
C VAL A 174 -1.07 2.90 -0.72
N HIS A 175 -1.57 2.08 0.19
CA HIS A 175 -2.98 1.71 0.26
C HIS A 175 -3.85 2.93 0.57
N GLN A 176 -4.93 3.10 -0.18
CA GLN A 176 -5.90 4.17 -0.02
C GLN A 176 -7.24 3.61 0.45
N ALA A 177 -7.76 4.19 1.53
CA ALA A 177 -9.12 4.00 2.00
C ALA A 177 -9.84 5.35 2.06
N PRO A 178 -11.16 5.42 1.79
CA PRO A 178 -11.91 6.65 1.96
C PRO A 178 -11.90 7.09 3.43
N ALA A 179 -11.97 8.40 3.66
CA ALA A 179 -12.20 8.94 5.00
C ALA A 179 -13.63 8.64 5.45
N TYR A 180 -13.79 8.34 6.73
CA TYR A 180 -15.08 8.13 7.38
C TYR A 180 -15.48 9.36 8.18
#